data_e3d4f71f0ba178035b3b49371d099018
#
_entry.id   e3d4f71f0ba178035b3b49371d099018
#
_cell.length_a   1.000
_cell.length_b   1.000
_cell.length_c   1.000
_cell.angle_alpha   90.00
_cell.angle_beta   90.00
_cell.angle_gamma   90.00
#
_symmetry.space_group_name_H-M   'P 1'
#
loop_
_entity.id
_entity.type
_entity.pdbx_description
1 polymer ?
#
loop_
_entity_poly.entity_id
_entity_poly.type
_entity_poly.pdbx_seq_one_letter_code
_entity_poly.pdbx_strand_id
1 'polypeptide(L)'
;MTVIVYSKPACQYCVKAKDLLERLGYEYTEKVITKDISLEEFFKELGKPVRTVPQIVIAGEHIGSYNELTEYFADKGKINYKGEII
;
A
#
# COMPACT_ATOMS: atom_id res chain seq x y z
N MET A 1 -0.83 3.15 14.48
CA MET A 1 -1.62 2.62 13.35
C MET A 1 -0.74 1.70 12.51
N THR A 2 -1.20 0.49 12.25
CA THR A 2 -0.42 -0.49 11.49
C THR A 2 -0.64 -0.31 10.00
N VAL A 3 0.44 -0.15 9.24
CA VAL A 3 0.38 -0.03 7.78
C VAL A 3 1.22 -1.14 7.19
N ILE A 4 0.64 -1.90 6.28
CA ILE A 4 1.32 -2.99 5.58
C ILE A 4 1.26 -2.72 4.08
N VAL A 5 2.40 -2.80 3.42
CA VAL A 5 2.50 -2.66 1.97
C VAL A 5 2.95 -3.99 1.39
N TYR A 6 2.08 -4.62 0.61
CA TYR A 6 2.43 -5.84 -0.13
C TYR A 6 2.97 -5.42 -1.48
N SER A 7 4.19 -5.84 -1.79
CA SER A 7 4.91 -5.40 -2.98
C SER A 7 5.58 -6.58 -3.69
N LYS A 8 6.23 -6.31 -4.81
CA LYS A 8 7.10 -7.25 -5.49
C LYS A 8 8.26 -6.48 -6.11
N PRO A 9 9.38 -7.17 -6.48
CA PRO A 9 10.50 -6.49 -7.12
C PRO A 9 10.11 -5.80 -8.42
N ALA A 10 10.82 -4.72 -8.77
CA ALA A 10 10.64 -3.95 -10.00
C ALA A 10 9.24 -3.35 -10.18
N CYS A 11 8.59 -2.97 -9.10
CA CYS A 11 7.26 -2.37 -9.14
C CYS A 11 7.36 -0.88 -8.86
N GLN A 12 7.12 -0.04 -9.87
CA GLN A 12 7.21 1.42 -9.74
C GLN A 12 6.14 1.98 -8.80
N TYR A 13 4.92 1.45 -8.88
CA TYR A 13 3.84 1.92 -8.01
C TYR A 13 4.03 1.49 -6.56
N CYS A 14 4.72 0.38 -6.34
CA CYS A 14 5.11 -0.03 -4.99
C CYS A 14 6.08 0.98 -4.39
N VAL A 15 7.05 1.43 -5.18
CA VAL A 15 8.00 2.47 -4.76
C VAL A 15 7.26 3.78 -4.46
N LYS A 16 6.33 4.17 -5.32
CA LYS A 16 5.53 5.39 -5.12
C LYS A 16 4.69 5.33 -3.86
N ALA A 17 4.08 4.18 -3.58
CA ALA A 17 3.27 4.00 -2.38
C ALA A 17 4.12 4.12 -1.12
N LYS A 18 5.27 3.48 -1.09
CA LYS A 18 6.20 3.56 0.04
C LYS A 18 6.70 4.98 0.24
N ASP A 19 7.07 5.65 -0.84
CA ASP A 19 7.56 7.03 -0.80
C ASP A 19 6.49 7.97 -0.25
N LEU A 20 5.25 7.82 -0.68
CA LEU A 20 4.14 8.64 -0.18
C LEU A 20 3.95 8.45 1.33
N LEU A 21 3.97 7.21 1.81
CA LEU A 21 3.84 6.92 3.23
C LEU A 21 4.98 7.54 4.02
N GLU A 22 6.22 7.43 3.53
CA GLU A 22 7.38 8.00 4.18
C GLU A 22 7.29 9.52 4.27
N ARG A 23 6.88 10.18 3.18
CA ARG A 23 6.73 11.64 3.14
C ARG A 23 5.67 12.13 4.10
N LEU A 24 4.61 11.35 4.30
CA LEU A 24 3.54 11.69 5.23
C LEU A 24 3.87 11.32 6.67
N GLY A 25 5.02 10.71 6.92
CA GLY A 25 5.46 10.37 8.27
C GLY A 25 4.90 9.07 8.81
N TYR A 26 4.39 8.20 7.96
CA TYR A 26 3.87 6.90 8.39
C TYR A 26 4.96 5.84 8.35
N GLU A 27 5.05 5.05 9.41
CA GLU A 27 5.86 3.84 9.41
C GLU A 27 5.02 2.73 8.81
N TYR A 28 5.65 1.84 8.06
CA TYR A 28 4.96 0.72 7.43
C TYR A 28 5.83 -0.52 7.45
N THR A 29 5.19 -1.68 7.32
CA THR A 29 5.86 -2.96 7.10
C THR A 29 5.71 -3.34 5.64
N GLU A 30 6.80 -3.59 4.96
CA GLU A 30 6.77 -4.08 3.59
C GLU A 30 6.85 -5.60 3.59
N LYS A 31 5.95 -6.25 2.87
CA LYS A 31 6.00 -7.70 2.64
C LYS A 31 6.14 -7.93 1.15
N VAL A 32 7.32 -8.40 0.74
CA VAL A 32 7.62 -8.67 -0.67
C VAL A 32 7.11 -10.07 -1.00
N ILE A 33 6.18 -10.14 -1.96
CA ILE A 33 5.58 -11.41 -2.37
C ILE A 33 6.65 -12.31 -2.96
N THR A 34 6.64 -13.57 -2.59
CA THR A 34 7.59 -14.63 -2.90
C THR A 34 8.92 -14.56 -2.16
N LYS A 35 9.21 -13.45 -1.48
CA LYS A 35 10.40 -13.30 -0.65
C LYS A 35 10.05 -13.37 0.83
N ASP A 36 9.15 -12.49 1.29
CA ASP A 36 8.75 -12.41 2.69
C ASP A 36 7.46 -13.18 2.97
N ILE A 37 6.66 -13.39 1.95
CA ILE A 37 5.33 -14.00 2.06
C ILE A 37 5.03 -14.72 0.75
N SER A 38 4.39 -15.89 0.82
CA SER A 38 3.98 -16.60 -0.38
C SER A 38 2.74 -15.93 -0.99
N LEU A 39 2.47 -16.19 -2.27
CA LEU A 39 1.30 -15.67 -2.95
C LEU A 39 0.02 -16.15 -2.27
N GLU A 40 0.00 -17.40 -1.84
CA GLU A 40 -1.14 -17.99 -1.15
C GLU A 40 -1.40 -17.31 0.19
N GLU A 41 -0.36 -17.05 0.97
CA GLU A 41 -0.49 -16.32 2.23
C GLU A 41 -0.93 -14.89 2.01
N PHE A 42 -0.44 -14.26 0.95
CA PHE A 42 -0.84 -12.91 0.57
C PHE A 42 -2.35 -12.82 0.33
N PHE A 43 -2.91 -13.74 -0.48
CA PHE A 43 -4.33 -13.76 -0.72
C PHE A 43 -5.14 -14.04 0.55
N LYS A 44 -4.59 -14.87 1.41
CA LYS A 44 -5.22 -15.21 2.68
C LYS A 44 -5.27 -14.00 3.63
N GLU A 45 -4.19 -13.25 3.71
CA GLU A 45 -4.14 -12.06 4.56
C GLU A 45 -5.04 -10.94 4.03
N LEU A 46 -5.12 -10.81 2.70
CA LEU A 46 -6.00 -9.83 2.08
C LEU A 46 -7.48 -10.23 2.12
N GLY A 47 -7.76 -11.52 2.20
CA GLY A 47 -9.11 -12.06 2.18
C GLY A 47 -9.68 -12.28 0.78
N LYS A 48 -8.89 -12.04 -0.26
CA LYS A 48 -9.32 -12.25 -1.65
C LYS A 48 -8.10 -12.30 -2.58
N PRO A 49 -8.21 -12.98 -3.73
CA PRO A 49 -7.16 -12.92 -4.73
C PRO A 49 -7.15 -11.56 -5.42
N VAL A 50 -5.95 -11.04 -5.69
CA VAL A 50 -5.73 -9.80 -6.42
C VAL A 50 -4.63 -10.02 -7.45
N ARG A 51 -4.63 -9.23 -8.51
CA ARG A 51 -3.66 -9.38 -9.61
C ARG A 51 -2.63 -8.28 -9.67
N THR A 52 -2.77 -7.27 -8.81
CA THR A 52 -1.90 -6.09 -8.88
C THR A 52 -1.22 -5.83 -7.55
N VAL A 53 -0.07 -5.20 -7.61
CA VAL A 53 0.64 -4.65 -6.47
C VAL A 53 0.98 -3.20 -6.80
N PRO A 54 1.12 -2.30 -5.81
CA PRO A 54 1.05 -2.60 -4.37
C PRO A 54 -0.37 -2.84 -3.89
N GLN A 55 -0.50 -3.51 -2.75
CA GLN A 55 -1.75 -3.59 -2.00
C GLN A 55 -1.46 -3.09 -0.60
N ILE A 56 -2.27 -2.20 -0.11
CA ILE A 56 -2.02 -1.53 1.17
C ILE A 56 -3.13 -1.87 2.15
N VAL A 57 -2.73 -2.20 3.39
CA VAL A 57 -3.65 -2.43 4.50
C VAL A 57 -3.30 -1.45 5.60
N ILE A 58 -4.28 -0.69 6.07
CA ILE A 58 -4.11 0.29 7.14
C ILE A 58 -5.05 -0.06 8.28
N ALA A 59 -4.50 -0.28 9.47
CA ALA A 59 -5.27 -0.62 10.66
C ALA A 59 -6.22 -1.81 10.43
N GLY A 60 -5.76 -2.82 9.70
CA GLY A 60 -6.55 -4.01 9.40
C GLY A 60 -7.54 -3.86 8.25
N GLU A 61 -7.63 -2.68 7.65
CA GLU A 61 -8.54 -2.41 6.54
C GLU A 61 -7.79 -2.44 5.21
N HIS A 62 -8.26 -3.25 4.27
CA HIS A 62 -7.68 -3.30 2.93
C HIS A 62 -8.05 -2.04 2.15
N ILE A 63 -7.09 -1.17 1.94
CA ILE A 63 -7.29 0.10 1.22
C ILE A 63 -7.33 -0.14 -0.29
N GLY A 64 -6.41 -0.94 -0.79
CA GLY A 64 -6.29 -1.23 -2.21
C GLY A 64 -4.90 -0.92 -2.76
N SER A 65 -4.84 -0.52 -4.02
CA SER A 65 -3.60 -0.21 -4.72
C SER A 65 -3.16 1.24 -4.44
N TYR A 66 -2.17 1.71 -5.21
CA TYR A 66 -1.66 3.07 -5.08
C TYR A 66 -2.77 4.12 -5.31
N ASN A 67 -3.63 3.91 -6.31
CA ASN A 67 -4.71 4.87 -6.59
C ASN A 67 -5.66 5.01 -5.40
N GLU A 68 -6.07 3.91 -4.81
CA GLU A 68 -6.93 3.92 -3.62
C GLU A 68 -6.22 4.52 -2.42
N LEU A 69 -4.90 4.34 -2.31
CA LEU A 69 -4.12 4.96 -1.26
C LEU A 69 -4.11 6.48 -1.40
N THR A 70 -3.95 7.00 -2.61
CA THR A 70 -3.99 8.45 -2.85
C THR A 70 -5.37 9.03 -2.53
N GLU A 71 -6.43 8.32 -2.92
CA GLU A 71 -7.80 8.73 -2.58
C GLU A 71 -8.02 8.74 -1.07
N TYR A 72 -7.52 7.74 -0.37
CA TYR A 72 -7.61 7.65 1.08
C TYR A 72 -7.00 8.87 1.76
N PHE A 73 -5.80 9.28 1.34
CA PHE A 73 -5.14 10.44 1.93
C PHE A 73 -5.71 11.77 1.44
N ALA A 74 -6.22 11.83 0.21
CA ALA A 74 -6.89 13.02 -0.31
C ALA A 74 -8.17 13.29 0.48
N ASP A 75 -8.94 12.25 0.78
CA ASP A 75 -10.16 12.36 1.58
C ASP A 75 -9.86 12.84 3.01
N LYS A 76 -8.66 12.55 3.50
CA LYS A 76 -8.23 13.01 4.83
C LYS A 76 -7.56 14.40 4.77
N GLY A 77 -7.48 15.01 3.61
CA GLY A 77 -6.88 16.34 3.45
C GLY A 77 -5.37 16.39 3.55
N LYS A 78 -4.69 15.25 3.42
CA LYS A 78 -3.23 15.18 3.53
C LYS A 78 -2.52 15.40 2.20
N ILE A 79 -3.18 15.10 1.10
CA ILE A 79 -2.68 15.32 -0.26
C ILE A 79 -3.84 15.80 -1.13
N ASN A 80 -3.51 16.36 -2.30
CA ASN A 80 -4.53 16.65 -3.32
C ASN A 80 -4.75 15.41 -4.19
N TYR A 81 -5.70 15.46 -5.10
CA TYR A 81 -6.01 14.31 -5.96
C TYR A 81 -4.96 14.03 -7.01
N LYS A 82 -3.93 14.88 -7.13
CA LYS A 82 -2.76 14.61 -7.95
C LYS A 82 -1.67 13.84 -7.22
N GLY A 83 -1.87 13.59 -5.92
CA GLY A 83 -0.89 12.90 -5.09
C GLY A 83 0.16 13.83 -4.48
N GLU A 84 -0.05 15.14 -4.56
CA GLU A 84 0.87 16.12 -3.98
C GLU A 84 0.49 16.41 -2.53
N ILE A 85 1.51 16.48 -1.66
CA ILE A 85 1.31 16.78 -0.24
C ILE A 85 0.95 18.26 -0.08
N ILE A 86 -0.11 18.51 0.65
CA ILE A 86 -0.58 19.87 0.93
C ILE A 86 -0.40 20.25 2.40
#